data_b585edbb687e9c5df5fdaec7a292cfde
#
_entry.id   b585edbb687e9c5df5fdaec7a292cfde
#
_cell.length_a   1.000
_cell.length_b   1.000
_cell.length_c   1.000
_cell.angle_alpha   90.00
_cell.angle_beta   90.00
_cell.angle_gamma   90.00
#
_symmetry.space_group_name_H-M   'P 1'
#
loop_
_entity.id
_entity.type
_entity.pdbx_description
1 polymer ?
#
loop_
_entity_poly.entity_id
_entity_poly.type
_entity_poly.pdbx_seq_one_letter_code
_entity_poly.pdbx_strand_id
1 'polypeptide(L)'
;MQDYVNRLLLAINRYDPNDVQTVDHLRDLVCWISDNDSLKKDPIIADLLYIASQKMRVFGYNMLNGFSEEPVPSSGVLDDFGNAAIVNLYRSQVNRVNILDQSQKEVIDTFQNISPRRLLVSAPTSYGKTFLMREIVFLNKERYRNILLVFPTVALLLENARMMSKFVLENELNYHIVKTVDAVCDDDSPQIFVFTPERA
;
A
#
# COMPACT_ATOMS: atom_id res chain seq x y z
N MET A 1 -20.16 -16.34 -18.64
CA MET A 1 -19.52 -15.07 -19.03
C MET A 1 -20.49 -13.89 -18.91
N GLN A 2 -21.57 -13.85 -19.68
CA GLN A 2 -22.57 -12.76 -19.62
C GLN A 2 -23.13 -12.48 -18.21
N ASP A 3 -23.29 -13.49 -17.37
CA ASP A 3 -23.76 -13.33 -16.00
C ASP A 3 -22.77 -12.52 -15.13
N TYR A 4 -21.46 -12.73 -15.27
CA TYR A 4 -20.45 -12.00 -14.51
C TYR A 4 -20.31 -10.55 -14.97
N VAL A 5 -20.45 -10.28 -16.27
CA VAL A 5 -20.51 -8.90 -16.78
C VAL A 5 -21.67 -8.15 -16.15
N ASN A 6 -22.86 -8.73 -16.12
CA ASN A 6 -24.04 -8.14 -15.53
C ASN A 6 -23.88 -7.92 -14.01
N ARG A 7 -23.34 -8.91 -13.29
CA ARG A 7 -23.10 -8.80 -11.84
C ARG A 7 -22.10 -7.69 -11.51
N LEU A 8 -21.01 -7.60 -12.28
CA LEU A 8 -19.98 -6.58 -12.07
C LEU A 8 -20.51 -5.18 -12.38
N LEU A 9 -21.24 -5.02 -13.48
CA LEU A 9 -21.93 -3.76 -13.82
C LEU A 9 -22.90 -3.31 -12.72
N LEU A 10 -23.71 -4.23 -12.19
CA LEU A 10 -24.65 -3.91 -11.12
C LEU A 10 -23.91 -3.53 -9.82
N ALA A 11 -22.85 -4.23 -9.48
CA ALA A 11 -22.04 -3.91 -8.29
C ALA A 11 -21.36 -2.55 -8.42
N ILE A 12 -20.78 -2.23 -9.59
CA ILE A 12 -20.17 -0.93 -9.89
C ILE A 12 -21.19 0.20 -9.77
N ASN A 13 -22.38 0.00 -10.33
CA ASN A 13 -23.44 1.03 -10.31
C ASN A 13 -24.03 1.25 -8.91
N ARG A 14 -24.07 0.22 -8.06
CA ARG A 14 -24.59 0.31 -6.69
C ARG A 14 -23.53 0.73 -5.67
N TYR A 15 -22.29 0.81 -6.06
CA TYR A 15 -21.19 1.14 -5.15
C TYR A 15 -21.37 2.52 -4.52
N ASP A 16 -21.46 2.54 -3.18
CA ASP A 16 -21.40 3.73 -2.35
C ASP A 16 -20.24 3.56 -1.34
N PRO A 17 -19.24 4.45 -1.34
CA PRO A 17 -18.08 4.35 -0.42
C PRO A 17 -18.49 4.48 1.06
N ASN A 18 -19.68 4.98 1.37
CA ASN A 18 -20.20 5.09 2.74
C ASN A 18 -21.05 3.88 3.17
N ASP A 19 -21.36 2.96 2.27
CA ASP A 19 -22.12 1.75 2.55
C ASP A 19 -21.20 0.51 2.50
N VAL A 20 -20.89 -0.02 3.69
CA VAL A 20 -20.01 -1.19 3.87
C VAL A 20 -20.48 -2.39 3.06
N GLN A 21 -21.79 -2.62 2.91
CA GLN A 21 -22.30 -3.77 2.18
C GLN A 21 -22.00 -3.67 0.67
N THR A 22 -22.14 -2.49 0.08
CA THR A 22 -21.83 -2.27 -1.34
C THR A 22 -20.33 -2.30 -1.60
N VAL A 23 -19.52 -1.78 -0.68
CA VAL A 23 -18.06 -1.84 -0.73
C VAL A 23 -17.58 -3.28 -0.68
N ASP A 24 -18.02 -4.06 0.30
CA ASP A 24 -17.63 -5.45 0.46
C ASP A 24 -18.08 -6.30 -0.73
N HIS A 25 -19.31 -6.10 -1.20
CA HIS A 25 -19.82 -6.85 -2.34
C HIS A 25 -19.02 -6.62 -3.63
N LEU A 26 -18.68 -5.36 -3.94
CA LEU A 26 -17.86 -5.05 -5.12
C LEU A 26 -16.45 -5.59 -4.96
N ARG A 27 -15.83 -5.46 -3.78
CA ARG A 27 -14.49 -5.96 -3.50
C ARG A 27 -14.41 -7.47 -3.66
N ASP A 28 -15.33 -8.22 -3.05
CA ASP A 28 -15.35 -9.68 -3.10
C ASP A 28 -15.52 -10.18 -4.54
N LEU A 29 -16.38 -9.52 -5.31
CA LEU A 29 -16.59 -9.85 -6.73
C LEU A 29 -15.34 -9.58 -7.58
N VAL A 30 -14.68 -8.45 -7.37
CA VAL A 30 -13.42 -8.10 -8.04
C VAL A 30 -12.31 -9.09 -7.68
N CYS A 31 -12.13 -9.42 -6.40
CA CYS A 31 -11.16 -10.41 -5.96
C CYS A 31 -11.42 -11.78 -6.63
N TRP A 32 -12.65 -12.24 -6.57
CA TRP A 32 -13.01 -13.54 -7.15
C TRP A 32 -12.79 -13.62 -8.66
N ILE A 33 -13.13 -12.55 -9.41
CA ILE A 33 -12.90 -12.49 -10.86
C ILE A 33 -11.39 -12.40 -11.15
N SER A 34 -10.63 -11.64 -10.37
CA SER A 34 -9.19 -11.47 -10.54
C SER A 34 -8.41 -12.77 -10.33
N ASP A 35 -8.89 -13.65 -9.48
CA ASP A 35 -8.32 -14.99 -9.27
C ASP A 35 -8.66 -15.98 -10.40
N ASN A 36 -9.56 -15.61 -11.32
CA ASN A 36 -10.00 -16.46 -12.40
C ASN A 36 -9.41 -16.04 -13.76
N ASP A 37 -8.32 -16.68 -14.16
CA ASP A 37 -7.59 -16.38 -15.39
C ASP A 37 -8.43 -16.43 -16.68
N SER A 38 -9.49 -17.20 -16.71
CA SER A 38 -10.35 -17.31 -17.89
C SER A 38 -11.29 -16.10 -18.02
N LEU A 39 -11.74 -15.55 -16.89
CA LEU A 39 -12.64 -14.40 -16.86
C LEU A 39 -11.89 -13.09 -17.09
N LYS A 40 -10.75 -12.89 -16.46
CA LYS A 40 -9.99 -11.63 -16.60
C LYS A 40 -9.39 -11.40 -17.99
N LYS A 41 -9.31 -12.46 -18.84
CA LYS A 41 -8.89 -12.34 -20.25
C LYS A 41 -10.00 -11.84 -21.17
N ASP A 42 -11.25 -11.82 -20.71
CA ASP A 42 -12.35 -11.21 -21.46
C ASP A 42 -12.20 -9.68 -21.45
N PRO A 43 -12.14 -9.02 -22.61
CA PRO A 43 -11.87 -7.58 -22.67
C PRO A 43 -12.94 -6.74 -21.96
N ILE A 44 -14.21 -7.15 -21.99
CA ILE A 44 -15.29 -6.42 -21.30
C ILE A 44 -15.12 -6.55 -19.78
N ILE A 45 -14.79 -7.75 -19.30
CA ILE A 45 -14.53 -7.97 -17.87
C ILE A 45 -13.28 -7.20 -17.43
N ALA A 46 -12.24 -7.18 -18.25
CA ALA A 46 -11.03 -6.43 -17.98
C ALA A 46 -11.31 -4.92 -17.82
N ASP A 47 -12.08 -4.33 -18.72
CA ASP A 47 -12.48 -2.92 -18.63
C ASP A 47 -13.32 -2.65 -17.37
N LEU A 48 -14.24 -3.55 -17.03
CA LEU A 48 -15.06 -3.42 -15.82
C LEU A 48 -14.24 -3.57 -14.53
N LEU A 49 -13.26 -4.48 -14.49
CA LEU A 49 -12.32 -4.59 -13.36
C LEU A 49 -11.51 -3.32 -13.20
N TYR A 50 -11.05 -2.73 -14.30
CA TYR A 50 -10.35 -1.45 -14.27
C TYR A 50 -11.24 -0.34 -13.68
N ILE A 51 -12.48 -0.20 -14.18
CA ILE A 51 -13.46 0.78 -13.67
C ILE A 51 -13.75 0.54 -12.18
N ALA A 52 -13.94 -0.72 -11.77
CA ALA A 52 -14.20 -1.07 -10.39
C ALA A 52 -13.02 -0.68 -9.47
N SER A 53 -11.78 -0.98 -9.87
CA SER A 53 -10.57 -0.63 -9.11
C SER A 53 -10.38 0.87 -8.98
N GLN A 54 -10.68 1.65 -10.03
CA GLN A 54 -10.67 3.11 -9.99
C GLN A 54 -11.72 3.64 -9.00
N LYS A 55 -12.93 3.09 -9.04
CA LYS A 55 -14.04 3.51 -8.18
C LYS A 55 -13.77 3.23 -6.70
N MET A 56 -13.20 2.06 -6.40
CA MET A 56 -12.81 1.66 -5.05
C MET A 56 -11.47 2.29 -4.60
N ARG A 57 -10.73 2.93 -5.51
CA ARG A 57 -9.36 3.46 -5.29
C ARG A 57 -8.38 2.38 -4.81
N VAL A 58 -8.53 1.16 -5.34
CA VAL A 58 -7.68 0.00 -5.05
C VAL A 58 -6.82 -0.32 -6.28
N PHE A 59 -5.90 0.59 -6.58
CA PHE A 59 -5.13 0.60 -7.83
C PHE A 59 -4.16 -0.59 -7.97
N GLY A 60 -3.79 -1.24 -6.87
CA GLY A 60 -2.95 -2.45 -6.89
C GLY A 60 -3.54 -3.60 -7.70
N TYR A 61 -4.86 -3.70 -7.81
CA TYR A 61 -5.53 -4.71 -8.64
C TYR A 61 -5.29 -4.50 -10.14
N ASN A 62 -5.04 -3.28 -10.58
CA ASN A 62 -4.73 -3.01 -11.99
C ASN A 62 -3.44 -3.71 -12.41
N MET A 63 -2.41 -3.68 -11.58
CA MET A 63 -1.14 -4.37 -11.82
C MET A 63 -1.31 -5.90 -11.82
N LEU A 64 -2.07 -6.43 -10.85
CA LEU A 64 -2.35 -7.87 -10.75
C LEU A 64 -3.12 -8.40 -11.96
N ASN A 65 -3.98 -7.58 -12.56
CA ASN A 65 -4.76 -7.93 -13.73
C ASN A 65 -4.04 -7.65 -15.05
N GLY A 66 -2.78 -7.18 -15.01
CA GLY A 66 -1.97 -6.90 -16.20
C GLY A 66 -2.34 -5.59 -16.90
N PHE A 67 -3.10 -4.72 -16.26
CA PHE A 67 -3.35 -3.36 -16.77
C PHE A 67 -2.08 -2.51 -16.59
N SER A 68 -1.77 -1.70 -17.60
CA SER A 68 -0.68 -0.75 -17.50
C SER A 68 -0.97 0.28 -16.40
N GLU A 69 0.07 0.81 -15.76
CA GLU A 69 -0.07 1.92 -14.80
C GLU A 69 -0.57 3.21 -15.46
N GLU A 70 -0.45 3.29 -16.78
CA GLU A 70 -0.98 4.40 -17.54
C GLU A 70 -2.48 4.18 -17.78
N PRO A 71 -3.32 5.19 -17.55
CA PRO A 71 -4.73 5.12 -17.88
C PRO A 71 -4.86 4.77 -19.37
N VAL A 72 -5.55 3.68 -19.68
CA VAL A 72 -5.93 3.37 -21.06
C VAL A 72 -6.80 4.54 -21.51
N PRO A 73 -6.51 5.18 -22.65
CA PRO A 73 -7.32 6.29 -23.13
C PRO A 73 -8.76 5.84 -23.32
N SER A 74 -9.59 6.08 -22.32
CA SER A 74 -11.02 6.08 -22.50
C SER A 74 -11.39 7.38 -23.20
N SER A 75 -12.47 7.41 -23.92
CA SER A 75 -12.88 8.37 -24.94
C SER A 75 -12.95 9.87 -24.57
N GLY A 76 -12.29 10.31 -23.49
CA GLY A 76 -12.29 11.69 -23.04
C GLY A 76 -10.96 12.12 -22.40
N VAL A 77 -10.20 12.98 -23.07
CA VAL A 77 -8.89 13.52 -22.64
C VAL A 77 -8.89 14.12 -21.22
N LEU A 78 -10.02 14.65 -20.76
CA LEU A 78 -10.17 15.22 -19.42
C LEU A 78 -10.26 14.14 -18.32
N ASP A 79 -10.90 13.00 -18.61
CA ASP A 79 -11.02 11.89 -17.67
C ASP A 79 -9.67 11.19 -17.47
N ASP A 80 -8.84 11.10 -18.51
CA ASP A 80 -7.51 10.52 -18.46
C ASP A 80 -6.55 11.37 -17.61
N PHE A 81 -6.62 12.69 -17.73
CA PHE A 81 -5.84 13.62 -16.88
C PHE A 81 -6.26 13.55 -15.41
N GLY A 82 -7.54 13.47 -15.14
CA GLY A 82 -8.09 13.34 -13.78
C GLY A 82 -7.65 12.02 -13.15
N ASN A 83 -7.75 10.92 -13.87
CA ASN A 83 -7.34 9.59 -13.41
C ASN A 83 -5.83 9.50 -13.17
N ALA A 84 -5.00 10.02 -14.07
CA ALA A 84 -3.56 10.07 -13.91
C ALA A 84 -3.15 10.91 -12.68
N ALA A 85 -3.81 12.05 -12.45
CA ALA A 85 -3.58 12.88 -11.28
C ALA A 85 -3.95 12.14 -9.98
N ILE A 86 -5.08 11.44 -9.95
CA ILE A 86 -5.51 10.64 -8.80
C ILE A 86 -4.51 9.52 -8.53
N VAL A 87 -4.12 8.74 -9.54
CA VAL A 87 -3.13 7.67 -9.39
C VAL A 87 -1.82 8.21 -8.83
N ASN A 88 -1.34 9.35 -9.29
CA ASN A 88 -0.12 9.98 -8.78
C ASN A 88 -0.21 10.39 -7.31
N LEU A 89 -1.40 10.77 -6.80
CA LEU A 89 -1.61 11.06 -5.38
C LEU A 89 -1.44 9.83 -4.48
N TYR A 90 -1.68 8.65 -5.02
CA TYR A 90 -1.58 7.37 -4.30
C TYR A 90 -0.25 6.65 -4.52
N ARG A 91 0.66 7.19 -5.34
CA ARG A 91 1.99 6.56 -5.53
C ARG A 91 2.79 6.54 -4.24
N SER A 92 3.43 5.42 -4.00
CA SER A 92 4.44 5.26 -2.95
C SER A 92 5.57 6.28 -3.14
N GLN A 93 5.99 6.89 -2.04
CA GLN A 93 7.15 7.81 -2.06
C GLN A 93 8.47 7.04 -2.08
N VAL A 94 8.48 5.81 -1.59
CA VAL A 94 9.64 4.92 -1.60
C VAL A 94 9.90 4.37 -3.00
N ASN A 95 8.84 3.80 -3.57
CA ASN A 95 8.91 3.17 -4.89
C ASN A 95 7.69 3.64 -5.70
N ARG A 96 7.93 4.51 -6.67
CA ARG A 96 6.87 5.09 -7.51
C ARG A 96 6.10 4.08 -8.35
N VAL A 97 6.56 2.83 -8.40
CA VAL A 97 5.85 1.71 -9.04
C VAL A 97 4.69 1.25 -8.18
N ASN A 98 4.85 1.22 -6.86
CA ASN A 98 3.79 0.79 -5.96
C ASN A 98 2.75 1.91 -5.77
N ILE A 99 1.49 1.52 -5.78
CA ILE A 99 0.36 2.41 -5.55
C ILE A 99 -0.32 1.98 -4.25
N LEU A 100 -0.50 2.95 -3.34
CA LEU A 100 -1.22 2.77 -2.09
C LEU A 100 -2.72 2.61 -2.36
N ASP A 101 -3.41 1.81 -1.59
CA ASP A 101 -4.86 1.91 -1.55
C ASP A 101 -5.31 3.14 -0.73
N GLN A 102 -6.60 3.45 -0.80
CA GLN A 102 -7.14 4.62 -0.11
C GLN A 102 -6.89 4.57 1.40
N SER A 103 -7.12 3.41 2.03
CA SER A 103 -6.95 3.27 3.48
C SER A 103 -5.49 3.37 3.91
N GLN A 104 -4.57 2.84 3.12
CA GLN A 104 -3.13 2.99 3.33
C GLN A 104 -2.68 4.46 3.22
N LYS A 105 -3.19 5.17 2.22
CA LYS A 105 -2.92 6.60 2.05
C LYS A 105 -3.45 7.41 3.24
N GLU A 106 -4.66 7.13 3.70
CA GLU A 106 -5.25 7.78 4.87
C GLU A 106 -4.43 7.57 6.15
N VAL A 107 -3.89 6.36 6.36
CA VAL A 107 -2.97 6.08 7.50
C VAL A 107 -1.73 6.96 7.44
N ILE A 108 -1.09 7.06 6.27
CA ILE A 108 0.11 7.87 6.07
C ILE A 108 -0.21 9.36 6.29
N ASP A 109 -1.26 9.87 5.66
CA ASP A 109 -1.66 11.27 5.77
C ASP A 109 -2.05 11.65 7.20
N THR A 110 -2.78 10.75 7.89
CA THR A 110 -3.11 10.92 9.30
C THR A 110 -1.85 11.01 10.15
N PHE A 111 -0.90 10.08 9.96
CA PHE A 111 0.35 10.09 10.71
C PHE A 111 1.17 11.38 10.47
N GLN A 112 1.18 11.88 9.25
CA GLN A 112 1.92 13.11 8.92
C GLN A 112 1.29 14.36 9.56
N ASN A 113 -0.02 14.39 9.70
CA ASN A 113 -0.77 15.59 10.13
C ASN A 113 -1.14 15.60 11.63
N ILE A 114 -1.11 14.44 12.32
CA ILE A 114 -1.45 14.34 13.74
C ILE A 114 -0.37 14.96 14.66
N SER A 115 -0.79 15.64 15.72
CA SER A 115 0.11 16.19 16.74
C SER A 115 -0.48 16.03 18.14
N PRO A 116 0.19 15.37 19.11
CA PRO A 116 1.44 14.60 18.95
C PRO A 116 1.24 13.39 18.05
N ARG A 117 2.29 12.96 17.35
CA ARG A 117 2.22 11.86 16.40
C ARG A 117 2.10 10.50 17.11
N ARG A 118 0.88 10.17 17.50
CA ARG A 118 0.52 8.88 18.06
C ARG A 118 -0.63 8.31 17.26
N LEU A 119 -0.42 7.16 16.64
CA LEU A 119 -1.42 6.50 15.79
C LEU A 119 -1.47 5.01 16.13
N LEU A 120 -2.67 4.50 16.37
CA LEU A 120 -2.93 3.07 16.50
C LEU A 120 -3.63 2.60 15.22
N VAL A 121 -3.01 1.65 14.52
CA VAL A 121 -3.56 1.05 13.31
C VAL A 121 -3.93 -0.41 13.60
N SER A 122 -5.23 -0.71 13.60
CA SER A 122 -5.74 -2.08 13.65
C SER A 122 -6.12 -2.52 12.23
N ALA A 123 -5.47 -3.55 11.73
CA ALA A 123 -5.67 -4.01 10.38
C ALA A 123 -5.33 -5.51 10.25
N PRO A 124 -5.94 -6.25 9.29
CA PRO A 124 -5.65 -7.66 9.04
C PRO A 124 -4.18 -7.87 8.62
N THR A 125 -3.73 -9.13 8.63
CA THR A 125 -2.34 -9.48 8.31
C THR A 125 -1.93 -9.08 6.89
N SER A 126 -2.85 -9.20 5.92
CA SER A 126 -2.64 -8.88 4.51
C SER A 126 -2.68 -7.38 4.17
N TYR A 127 -2.98 -6.51 5.14
CA TYR A 127 -3.14 -5.06 4.91
C TYR A 127 -1.86 -4.35 4.45
N GLY A 128 -0.69 -4.96 4.60
CA GLY A 128 0.58 -4.32 4.24
C GLY A 128 1.17 -3.42 5.34
N LYS A 129 0.93 -3.74 6.63
CA LYS A 129 1.47 -2.96 7.77
C LYS A 129 2.99 -2.73 7.69
N THR A 130 3.75 -3.75 7.31
CA THR A 130 5.21 -3.63 7.13
C THR A 130 5.58 -2.72 5.96
N PHE A 131 4.78 -2.70 4.91
CA PHE A 131 4.94 -1.76 3.81
C PHE A 131 4.70 -0.32 4.28
N LEU A 132 3.60 -0.05 4.99
CA LEU A 132 3.31 1.27 5.56
C LEU A 132 4.39 1.75 6.53
N MET A 133 4.93 0.86 7.35
CA MET A 133 6.04 1.18 8.25
C MET A 133 7.25 1.71 7.46
N ARG A 134 7.61 1.08 6.32
CA ARG A 134 8.70 1.54 5.46
C ARG A 134 8.41 2.90 4.82
N GLU A 135 7.18 3.12 4.34
CA GLU A 135 6.73 4.42 3.83
C GLU A 135 6.90 5.52 4.90
N ILE A 136 6.46 5.26 6.13
CA ILE A 136 6.58 6.20 7.25
C ILE A 136 8.04 6.47 7.60
N VAL A 137 8.89 5.46 7.63
CA VAL A 137 10.34 5.64 7.85
C VAL A 137 10.95 6.52 6.76
N PHE A 138 10.66 6.23 5.49
CA PHE A 138 11.18 6.97 4.35
C PHE A 138 10.75 8.45 4.38
N LEU A 139 9.47 8.70 4.60
CA LEU A 139 8.91 10.07 4.66
C LEU A 139 9.48 10.91 5.81
N ASN A 140 10.03 10.26 6.83
CA ASN A 140 10.57 10.95 8.01
C ASN A 140 12.09 10.84 8.15
N LYS A 141 12.80 10.37 7.14
CA LYS A 141 14.26 10.14 7.15
C LYS A 141 15.08 11.39 7.51
N GLU A 142 14.64 12.56 7.06
CA GLU A 142 15.32 13.82 7.38
C GLU A 142 14.92 14.39 8.76
N ARG A 143 13.86 13.84 9.36
CA ARG A 143 13.30 14.35 10.61
C ARG A 143 13.79 13.59 11.83
N TYR A 144 13.94 12.28 11.72
CA TYR A 144 14.34 11.43 12.83
C TYR A 144 15.69 10.79 12.55
N ARG A 145 16.60 11.06 13.44
CA ARG A 145 17.94 10.49 13.43
C ARG A 145 17.91 9.03 13.92
N ASN A 146 17.15 8.77 14.97
CA ASN A 146 17.01 7.46 15.58
C ASN A 146 15.55 6.99 15.47
N ILE A 147 15.39 5.76 14.99
CA ILE A 147 14.09 5.10 14.84
C ILE A 147 14.14 3.76 15.59
N LEU A 148 13.17 3.51 16.44
CA LEU A 148 13.02 2.24 17.14
C LEU A 148 11.85 1.45 16.57
N LEU A 149 12.13 0.24 16.11
CA LEU A 149 11.13 -0.74 15.65
C LEU A 149 11.08 -1.90 16.65
N VAL A 150 9.90 -2.15 17.21
CA VAL A 150 9.70 -3.19 18.22
C VAL A 150 8.83 -4.31 17.64
N PHE A 151 9.33 -5.55 17.70
CA PHE A 151 8.62 -6.73 17.22
C PHE A 151 8.41 -7.74 18.35
N PRO A 152 7.23 -8.38 18.42
CA PRO A 152 6.87 -9.23 19.56
C PRO A 152 7.64 -10.55 19.63
N THR A 153 8.31 -10.97 18.55
CA THR A 153 9.08 -12.22 18.52
C THR A 153 10.42 -12.04 17.81
N VAL A 154 11.40 -12.86 18.18
CA VAL A 154 12.72 -12.88 17.55
C VAL A 154 12.64 -13.24 16.06
N ALA A 155 11.72 -14.12 15.67
CA ALA A 155 11.51 -14.49 14.26
C ALA A 155 11.08 -13.27 13.43
N LEU A 156 10.06 -12.53 13.89
CA LEU A 156 9.61 -11.30 13.23
C LEU A 156 10.69 -10.21 13.24
N LEU A 157 11.46 -10.10 14.33
CA LEU A 157 12.59 -9.18 14.41
C LEU A 157 13.61 -9.47 13.32
N LEU A 158 14.07 -10.72 13.19
CA LEU A 158 15.07 -11.09 12.19
C LEU A 158 14.60 -10.90 10.75
N GLU A 159 13.34 -11.27 10.47
CA GLU A 159 12.72 -11.05 9.16
C GLU A 159 12.66 -9.55 8.83
N ASN A 160 12.10 -8.74 9.71
CA ASN A 160 11.95 -7.32 9.49
C ASN A 160 13.30 -6.59 9.48
N ALA A 161 14.27 -7.00 10.28
CA ALA A 161 15.61 -6.43 10.23
C ALA A 161 16.30 -6.69 8.88
N ARG A 162 16.14 -7.89 8.29
CA ARG A 162 16.64 -8.18 6.93
C ARG A 162 15.95 -7.31 5.89
N MET A 163 14.62 -7.19 5.98
CA MET A 163 13.85 -6.34 5.06
C MET A 163 14.22 -4.87 5.19
N MET A 164 14.45 -4.37 6.41
CA MET A 164 14.90 -2.98 6.63
C MET A 164 16.32 -2.76 6.12
N SER A 165 17.24 -3.72 6.30
CA SER A 165 18.60 -3.59 5.74
C SER A 165 18.58 -3.50 4.21
N LYS A 166 17.77 -4.34 3.56
CA LYS A 166 17.57 -4.27 2.11
C LYS A 166 16.93 -2.95 1.69
N PHE A 167 15.90 -2.50 2.40
CA PHE A 167 15.20 -1.25 2.14
C PHE A 167 16.12 -0.02 2.26
N VAL A 168 16.94 0.04 3.31
CA VAL A 168 17.93 1.12 3.52
C VAL A 168 18.93 1.17 2.35
N LEU A 169 19.42 0.00 1.92
CA LEU A 169 20.38 -0.10 0.81
C LEU A 169 19.75 0.30 -0.54
N GLU A 170 18.57 -0.22 -0.85
CA GLU A 170 17.88 0.05 -2.12
C GLU A 170 17.44 1.50 -2.29
N ASN A 171 17.21 2.21 -1.19
CA ASN A 171 16.77 3.61 -1.21
C ASN A 171 17.88 4.60 -0.80
N GLU A 172 19.13 4.13 -0.72
CA GLU A 172 20.32 4.94 -0.39
C GLU A 172 20.12 5.75 0.90
N LEU A 173 19.43 5.16 1.91
CA LEU A 173 19.20 5.82 3.19
C LEU A 173 20.45 5.72 4.06
N ASN A 174 20.81 6.82 4.69
CA ASN A 174 21.98 6.87 5.58
C ASN A 174 21.63 6.40 7.01
N TYR A 175 21.10 5.15 7.13
CA TYR A 175 20.79 4.54 8.44
C TYR A 175 21.59 3.27 8.67
N HIS A 176 22.12 3.10 9.88
CA HIS A 176 22.66 1.83 10.37
C HIS A 176 21.57 1.01 11.06
N ILE A 177 21.48 -0.28 10.74
CA ILE A 177 20.50 -1.20 11.36
C ILE A 177 21.14 -1.86 12.58
N VAL A 178 20.62 -1.57 13.76
CA VAL A 178 21.09 -2.07 15.05
C VAL A 178 20.15 -3.15 15.56
N LYS A 179 20.68 -4.37 15.78
CA LYS A 179 19.91 -5.55 16.27
C LYS A 179 20.31 -5.95 17.69
N THR A 180 21.50 -5.52 18.13
CA THR A 180 22.04 -5.83 19.45
C THR A 180 22.65 -4.57 20.04
N VAL A 181 22.66 -4.48 21.36
CA VAL A 181 23.22 -3.31 22.05
C VAL A 181 24.70 -3.10 21.71
N ASP A 182 25.46 -4.18 21.52
CA ASP A 182 26.88 -4.11 21.16
C ASP A 182 27.15 -3.59 19.75
N ALA A 183 26.12 -3.50 18.91
CA ALA A 183 26.20 -2.99 17.54
C ALA A 183 25.80 -1.51 17.43
N VAL A 184 25.61 -0.81 18.55
CA VAL A 184 25.35 0.62 18.59
C VAL A 184 26.61 1.34 18.14
N CYS A 185 26.51 2.15 17.08
CA CYS A 185 27.60 3.00 16.63
C CYS A 185 27.70 4.21 17.55
N ASP A 186 28.88 4.45 18.10
CA ASP A 186 29.16 5.67 18.92
C ASP A 186 29.33 6.92 18.07
N ASP A 187 29.37 6.76 16.76
CA ASP A 187 29.39 7.88 15.83
C ASP A 187 28.00 8.54 15.71
N ASP A 188 28.00 9.75 15.28
CA ASP A 188 26.81 10.60 15.14
C ASP A 188 25.90 10.18 13.96
N SER A 189 26.00 8.93 13.47
CA SER A 189 25.24 8.41 12.34
C SER A 189 23.79 8.06 12.68
N PRO A 190 22.84 8.25 11.76
CA PRO A 190 21.44 7.84 11.96
C PRO A 190 21.29 6.32 12.13
N GLN A 191 20.43 5.90 13.07
CA GLN A 191 20.29 4.48 13.42
C GLN A 191 18.82 4.04 13.42
N ILE A 192 18.57 2.80 12.94
CA ILE A 192 17.29 2.11 13.09
C ILE A 192 17.52 0.92 14.02
N PHE A 193 16.96 1.00 15.22
CA PHE A 193 17.00 -0.05 16.22
C PHE A 193 15.85 -1.02 15.95
N VAL A 194 16.15 -2.33 15.92
CA VAL A 194 15.17 -3.38 15.71
C VAL A 194 15.25 -4.36 16.87
N PHE A 195 14.32 -4.25 17.83
CA PHE A 195 14.38 -4.96 19.10
C PHE A 195 13.08 -5.74 19.38
N THR A 196 13.15 -6.63 20.36
CA THR A 196 11.96 -7.16 21.05
C THR A 196 11.58 -6.25 22.21
N PRO A 197 10.33 -6.35 22.76
CA PRO A 197 9.91 -5.51 23.89
C PRO A 197 10.84 -5.58 25.10
N GLU A 198 11.50 -6.73 25.33
CA GLU A 198 12.42 -6.93 26.46
C GLU A 198 13.75 -6.19 26.28
N ARG A 199 14.07 -5.73 25.07
CA ARG A 199 15.33 -5.04 24.74
C ARG A 199 15.14 -3.59 24.31
N ALA A 200 13.89 -3.13 24.18
CA ALA A 200 13.52 -1.78 23.75
C ALA A 200 13.50 -0.73 24.94
#